data_2897bc0e76472fac891ec9c1268e14fb
#
_entry.id   2897bc0e76472fac891ec9c1268e14fb
#
_cell.length_a   1.000
_cell.length_b   1.000
_cell.length_c   1.000
_cell.angle_alpha   90.00
_cell.angle_beta   90.00
_cell.angle_gamma   90.00
#
_symmetry.space_group_name_H-M   'P 1'
#
loop_
_entity.id
_entity.type
_entity.pdbx_description
1 polymer ?
#
loop_
_entity_poly.entity_id
_entity_poly.type
_entity_poly.pdbx_seq_one_letter_code
_entity_poly.pdbx_strand_id
1 'polypeptide(L)'
;MAISGGIQSPSEVARCEDPAISATLPCASCWSKDYTKEIKVHTGKRYSDQLNAAGESYDYNFGTVQYKLIILYKTKEIVVIEIRFKIESDNAVNKESVAQAKKSLTEGVKQYWNNQFSLKIADPKCGTKILPVEFKVIFVKSDEHYIFKVHDKFDREGVTGNVLDVSKDTVPWTYAHEFGHCYGLPDEYGYNPDSEENDQVVYYKPDGTLDAPISVPYNGRDPSDPASTIMAAYGNAIILKRHGWLIAIEANETFDERGLGRRIVCDIV
;
A
#
# COMPACT_ATOMS: atom_id res chain seq x y z
N MET A 1 43.02 -25.56 6.07
CA MET A 1 42.25 -24.62 5.23
C MET A 1 41.88 -23.45 6.10
N ALA A 2 42.52 -22.29 5.87
CA ALA A 2 42.27 -21.08 6.67
C ALA A 2 41.13 -20.29 6.07
N ILE A 3 40.11 -20.00 6.88
CA ILE A 3 38.98 -19.12 6.53
C ILE A 3 39.48 -17.69 6.75
N SER A 4 39.76 -16.95 5.67
CA SER A 4 40.07 -15.52 5.75
C SER A 4 38.75 -14.76 5.89
N GLY A 5 38.34 -14.47 7.12
CA GLY A 5 37.36 -13.46 7.41
C GLY A 5 37.98 -12.08 7.16
N GLY A 6 37.58 -11.42 6.09
CA GLY A 6 37.97 -10.03 5.82
C GLY A 6 37.42 -9.12 6.90
N ILE A 7 38.28 -8.72 7.83
CA ILE A 7 38.00 -7.63 8.79
C ILE A 7 38.10 -6.34 7.98
N GLN A 8 36.97 -5.65 7.78
CA GLN A 8 36.96 -4.29 7.22
C GLN A 8 37.83 -3.40 8.10
N SER A 9 38.76 -2.70 7.48
CA SER A 9 39.72 -1.87 8.21
C SER A 9 39.00 -0.69 8.91
N PRO A 10 39.42 -0.31 10.12
CA PRO A 10 38.83 0.83 10.85
C PRO A 10 38.83 2.15 10.07
N SER A 11 39.69 2.28 9.04
CA SER A 11 39.75 3.46 8.17
C SER A 11 38.53 3.65 7.23
N GLU A 12 37.79 2.58 6.89
CA GLU A 12 36.62 2.69 6.03
C GLU A 12 35.38 3.18 6.81
N VAL A 13 35.25 2.78 8.07
CA VAL A 13 34.15 3.23 8.96
C VAL A 13 34.30 4.72 9.29
N ALA A 14 35.53 5.19 9.54
CA ALA A 14 35.80 6.59 9.86
C ALA A 14 35.52 7.54 8.68
N ARG A 15 35.74 7.10 7.42
CA ARG A 15 35.44 7.89 6.21
C ARG A 15 33.95 8.15 6.00
N CYS A 16 33.08 7.30 6.50
CA CYS A 16 31.64 7.48 6.40
C CYS A 16 31.07 8.52 7.39
N GLU A 17 31.86 8.88 8.41
CA GLU A 17 31.47 9.84 9.45
C GLU A 17 31.96 11.27 9.20
N ASP A 18 32.86 11.46 8.24
CA ASP A 18 33.39 12.78 7.89
C ASP A 18 32.43 13.53 6.93
N PRO A 19 31.79 14.62 7.38
CA PRO A 19 30.82 15.37 6.58
C PRO A 19 31.43 16.02 5.33
N ALA A 20 32.76 16.24 5.28
CA ALA A 20 33.43 16.84 4.13
C ALA A 20 33.65 15.81 2.99
N ILE A 21 33.73 14.53 3.31
CA ILE A 21 33.95 13.44 2.33
C ILE A 21 32.59 12.89 1.84
N SER A 22 31.56 12.99 2.66
CA SER A 22 30.20 12.49 2.36
C SER A 22 29.49 13.22 1.20
N ALA A 23 29.95 14.38 0.81
CA ALA A 23 29.27 15.20 -0.21
C ALA A 23 29.50 14.73 -1.66
N THR A 24 30.42 13.80 -1.93
CA THR A 24 30.84 13.45 -3.30
C THR A 24 30.80 11.96 -3.67
N LEU A 25 30.75 11.03 -2.70
CA LEU A 25 30.66 9.59 -2.98
C LEU A 25 29.80 8.88 -1.93
N PRO A 26 28.82 8.06 -2.35
CA PRO A 26 28.05 7.26 -1.39
C PRO A 26 29.00 6.33 -0.62
N CYS A 27 28.84 6.30 0.71
CA CYS A 27 29.58 5.40 1.57
C CYS A 27 29.28 3.93 1.18
N ALA A 28 30.29 3.07 1.24
CA ALA A 28 30.15 1.64 0.91
C ALA A 28 29.10 0.90 1.76
N SER A 29 28.70 1.45 2.92
CA SER A 29 27.62 0.94 3.75
C SER A 29 26.23 1.46 3.31
N CYS A 30 26.16 2.48 2.44
CA CYS A 30 24.91 3.01 1.93
C CYS A 30 24.19 1.97 1.08
N TRP A 31 22.88 1.83 1.31
CA TRP A 31 22.02 0.92 0.56
C TRP A 31 22.43 -0.56 0.64
N SER A 32 23.15 -0.93 1.72
CA SER A 32 23.75 -2.25 1.88
C SER A 32 22.79 -3.31 2.43
N LYS A 33 21.61 -2.93 2.90
CA LYS A 33 20.66 -3.83 3.56
C LYS A 33 19.28 -3.71 2.94
N ASP A 34 18.63 -4.83 2.73
CA ASP A 34 17.22 -4.93 2.42
C ASP A 34 16.39 -4.86 3.72
N TYR A 35 15.18 -4.34 3.65
CA TYR A 35 14.28 -4.19 4.79
C TYR A 35 12.97 -4.92 4.52
N THR A 36 12.43 -5.51 5.57
CA THR A 36 11.16 -6.20 5.54
C THR A 36 10.41 -5.93 6.84
N LYS A 37 9.13 -5.58 6.74
CA LYS A 37 8.24 -5.37 7.88
C LYS A 37 6.87 -5.97 7.58
N GLU A 38 6.32 -6.75 8.52
CA GLU A 38 4.92 -7.11 8.53
C GLU A 38 4.12 -5.92 9.08
N ILE A 39 3.21 -5.40 8.29
CA ILE A 39 2.34 -4.31 8.66
C ILE A 39 1.01 -4.89 9.16
N LYS A 40 0.59 -4.45 10.32
CA LYS A 40 -0.71 -4.75 10.89
C LYS A 40 -1.17 -3.53 11.68
N VAL A 41 -1.97 -2.68 11.07
CA VAL A 41 -2.32 -1.38 11.63
C VAL A 41 -3.79 -1.06 11.39
N HIS A 42 -4.33 -0.24 12.27
CA HIS A 42 -5.62 0.42 12.07
C HIS A 42 -5.44 1.59 11.10
N THR A 43 -6.29 1.67 10.07
CA THR A 43 -6.17 2.70 9.03
C THR A 43 -6.65 4.07 9.49
N GLY A 44 -7.65 4.11 10.35
CA GLY A 44 -8.22 5.38 10.85
C GLY A 44 -7.18 6.27 11.53
N LYS A 45 -7.14 7.53 11.15
CA LYS A 45 -6.22 8.55 11.67
C LYS A 45 -4.72 8.27 11.45
N ARG A 46 -4.41 7.28 10.62
CA ARG A 46 -3.03 6.96 10.25
C ARG A 46 -2.76 7.16 8.78
N TYR A 47 -3.67 6.71 7.91
CA TYR A 47 -3.55 6.83 6.46
C TYR A 47 -4.59 7.76 5.87
N SER A 48 -5.81 7.65 6.39
CA SER A 48 -6.96 8.43 5.95
C SER A 48 -8.02 8.50 7.05
N ASP A 49 -8.95 9.41 6.88
CA ASP A 49 -10.17 9.47 7.68
C ASP A 49 -11.34 9.82 6.78
N GLN A 50 -12.52 9.31 7.10
CA GLN A 50 -13.76 9.69 6.43
C GLN A 50 -14.58 10.55 7.36
N LEU A 51 -15.01 11.68 6.85
CA LEU A 51 -15.71 12.70 7.60
C LEU A 51 -17.11 12.88 7.01
N ASN A 52 -18.07 13.19 7.87
CA ASN A 52 -19.38 13.68 7.43
C ASN A 52 -19.25 15.08 6.82
N ALA A 53 -20.35 15.60 6.27
CA ALA A 53 -20.42 16.94 5.69
C ALA A 53 -20.01 18.05 6.69
N ALA A 54 -20.22 17.86 7.99
CA ALA A 54 -19.80 18.78 9.04
C ALA A 54 -18.31 18.69 9.39
N GLY A 55 -17.58 17.77 8.78
CA GLY A 55 -16.15 17.53 9.05
C GLY A 55 -15.89 16.68 10.29
N GLU A 56 -16.88 15.96 10.79
CA GLU A 56 -16.74 15.06 11.93
C GLU A 56 -16.42 13.65 11.44
N SER A 57 -15.44 12.99 12.09
CA SER A 57 -15.09 11.62 11.77
C SER A 57 -16.25 10.67 11.99
N TYR A 58 -16.51 9.81 11.03
CA TYR A 58 -17.52 8.77 11.17
C TYR A 58 -17.16 7.69 12.19
N ASP A 59 -15.95 7.72 12.75
CA ASP A 59 -15.39 6.60 13.54
C ASP A 59 -15.54 5.23 12.82
N TYR A 60 -15.72 5.24 11.51
CA TYR A 60 -15.65 4.02 10.75
C TYR A 60 -14.24 3.45 10.91
N ASN A 61 -14.16 2.42 11.70
CA ASN A 61 -13.02 1.57 11.72
C ASN A 61 -12.90 0.93 10.32
N PHE A 62 -12.10 1.52 9.43
CA PHE A 62 -11.72 0.90 8.17
C PHE A 62 -10.98 -0.43 8.38
N GLY A 63 -10.99 -0.93 9.61
CA GLY A 63 -10.44 -2.20 9.97
C GLY A 63 -8.92 -2.18 10.14
N THR A 64 -8.41 -3.36 10.39
CA THR A 64 -6.97 -3.60 10.48
C THR A 64 -6.48 -4.06 9.13
N VAL A 65 -5.64 -3.26 8.48
CA VAL A 65 -4.97 -3.69 7.25
C VAL A 65 -3.73 -4.50 7.57
N GLN A 66 -3.44 -5.48 6.72
CA GLN A 66 -2.32 -6.37 6.89
C GLN A 66 -1.62 -6.60 5.55
N TYR A 67 -0.34 -6.33 5.49
CA TYR A 67 0.50 -6.62 4.33
C TYR A 67 1.97 -6.67 4.73
N LYS A 68 2.81 -7.14 3.83
CA LYS A 68 4.25 -7.15 4.02
C LYS A 68 4.88 -6.07 3.15
N LEU A 69 5.58 -5.13 3.79
CA LEU A 69 6.43 -4.15 3.12
C LEU A 69 7.84 -4.72 2.97
N ILE A 70 8.38 -4.72 1.76
CA ILE A 70 9.71 -5.22 1.44
C ILE A 70 10.44 -4.16 0.61
N ILE A 71 11.55 -3.65 1.13
CA ILE A 71 12.38 -2.64 0.46
C ILE A 71 13.71 -3.27 0.10
N LEU A 72 13.90 -3.56 -1.19
CA LEU A 72 15.05 -4.27 -1.71
C LEU A 72 16.05 -3.31 -2.35
N TYR A 73 16.88 -2.67 -1.53
CA TYR A 73 17.91 -1.75 -2.01
C TYR A 73 19.06 -2.43 -2.74
N LYS A 74 19.48 -3.56 -2.17
CA LYS A 74 20.71 -4.23 -2.56
C LYS A 74 20.48 -5.23 -3.69
N THR A 75 19.37 -5.95 -3.61
CA THR A 75 19.18 -7.13 -4.45
C THR A 75 18.43 -6.83 -5.74
N LYS A 76 17.47 -5.89 -5.75
CA LYS A 76 16.60 -5.66 -6.90
C LYS A 76 16.24 -4.20 -7.18
N GLU A 77 16.57 -3.28 -6.28
CA GLU A 77 16.18 -1.85 -6.37
C GLU A 77 14.67 -1.64 -6.58
N ILE A 78 13.87 -2.27 -5.73
CA ILE A 78 12.41 -2.27 -5.81
C ILE A 78 11.78 -2.25 -4.41
N VAL A 79 10.58 -1.71 -4.30
CA VAL A 79 9.68 -1.87 -3.15
C VAL A 79 8.57 -2.84 -3.52
N VAL A 80 8.27 -3.78 -2.64
CA VAL A 80 7.18 -4.73 -2.84
C VAL A 80 6.17 -4.61 -1.70
N ILE A 81 4.91 -4.45 -2.06
CA ILE A 81 3.76 -4.62 -1.19
C ILE A 81 3.17 -6.00 -1.45
N GLU A 82 3.40 -6.92 -0.53
CA GLU A 82 2.96 -8.30 -0.65
C GLU A 82 1.72 -8.53 0.21
N ILE A 83 0.63 -9.00 -0.39
CA ILE A 83 -0.57 -9.43 0.32
C ILE A 83 -0.78 -10.92 0.09
N ARG A 84 -0.87 -11.65 1.22
CA ARG A 84 -1.08 -13.10 1.24
C ARG A 84 -2.56 -13.41 1.47
N PHE A 85 -3.14 -14.22 0.59
CA PHE A 85 -4.52 -14.65 0.65
C PHE A 85 -4.62 -16.16 0.87
N LYS A 86 -5.41 -16.57 1.87
CA LYS A 86 -5.90 -17.94 1.99
C LYS A 86 -7.24 -18.03 1.28
N ILE A 87 -7.43 -19.10 0.49
CA ILE A 87 -8.63 -19.25 -0.31
C ILE A 87 -9.68 -20.03 0.46
N GLU A 88 -10.90 -19.51 0.43
CA GLU A 88 -12.11 -20.19 0.80
C GLU A 88 -13.14 -20.03 -0.34
N SER A 89 -14.08 -20.96 -0.46
CA SER A 89 -15.15 -20.87 -1.47
C SER A 89 -16.41 -21.56 -0.99
N ASP A 90 -17.55 -21.11 -1.49
CA ASP A 90 -18.80 -21.81 -1.29
C ASP A 90 -18.77 -23.20 -1.94
N ASN A 91 -19.53 -24.13 -1.42
CA ASN A 91 -19.62 -25.49 -1.94
C ASN A 91 -20.10 -25.58 -3.39
N ALA A 92 -20.87 -24.57 -3.85
CA ALA A 92 -21.37 -24.50 -5.21
C ALA A 92 -20.32 -23.99 -6.23
N VAL A 93 -19.20 -23.40 -5.74
CA VAL A 93 -18.14 -22.85 -6.61
C VAL A 93 -17.16 -23.98 -6.97
N ASN A 94 -17.02 -24.24 -8.26
CA ASN A 94 -16.10 -25.26 -8.73
C ASN A 94 -14.64 -24.77 -8.74
N LYS A 95 -13.70 -25.71 -8.91
CA LYS A 95 -12.25 -25.40 -8.87
C LYS A 95 -11.80 -24.48 -10.00
N GLU A 96 -12.43 -24.57 -11.16
CA GLU A 96 -12.15 -23.76 -12.34
C GLU A 96 -12.52 -22.29 -12.07
N SER A 97 -13.70 -22.05 -11.46
CA SER A 97 -14.13 -20.70 -11.05
C SER A 97 -13.20 -20.09 -10.00
N VAL A 98 -12.77 -20.89 -9.01
CA VAL A 98 -11.77 -20.43 -8.03
C VAL A 98 -10.44 -20.08 -8.71
N ALA A 99 -9.99 -20.91 -9.65
CA ALA A 99 -8.75 -20.62 -10.40
C ALA A 99 -8.88 -19.35 -11.24
N GLN A 100 -10.03 -19.13 -11.88
CA GLN A 100 -10.31 -17.91 -12.63
C GLN A 100 -10.36 -16.68 -11.72
N ALA A 101 -11.01 -16.73 -10.58
CA ALA A 101 -11.06 -15.64 -9.60
C ALA A 101 -9.64 -15.25 -9.10
N LYS A 102 -8.79 -16.23 -8.80
CA LYS A 102 -7.37 -16.02 -8.46
C LYS A 102 -6.61 -15.30 -9.58
N LYS A 103 -6.82 -15.74 -10.80
CA LYS A 103 -6.20 -15.14 -11.98
C LYS A 103 -6.66 -13.69 -12.15
N SER A 104 -7.96 -13.44 -12.07
CA SER A 104 -8.56 -12.11 -12.20
C SER A 104 -8.08 -11.14 -11.12
N LEU A 105 -7.97 -11.58 -9.85
CA LEU A 105 -7.37 -10.77 -8.78
C LEU A 105 -5.91 -10.42 -9.12
N THR A 106 -5.10 -11.41 -9.50
CA THR A 106 -3.68 -11.19 -9.80
C THR A 106 -3.50 -10.25 -11.00
N GLU A 107 -4.30 -10.44 -12.06
CA GLU A 107 -4.26 -9.60 -13.25
C GLU A 107 -4.77 -8.18 -12.97
N GLY A 108 -5.85 -8.04 -12.20
CA GLY A 108 -6.38 -6.75 -11.78
C GLY A 108 -5.34 -5.94 -11.00
N VAL A 109 -4.73 -6.54 -9.98
CA VAL A 109 -3.66 -5.88 -9.21
C VAL A 109 -2.49 -5.49 -10.10
N LYS A 110 -2.04 -6.39 -10.98
CA LYS A 110 -0.92 -6.11 -11.89
C LYS A 110 -1.25 -4.99 -12.89
N GLN A 111 -2.46 -5.00 -13.44
CA GLN A 111 -2.89 -4.06 -14.47
C GLN A 111 -3.04 -2.65 -13.92
N TYR A 112 -3.66 -2.51 -12.74
CA TYR A 112 -4.07 -1.22 -12.22
C TYR A 112 -3.06 -0.62 -11.24
N TRP A 113 -2.43 -1.43 -10.38
CA TRP A 113 -1.56 -0.93 -9.31
C TRP A 113 -0.07 -0.92 -9.63
N ASN A 114 0.43 -1.84 -10.46
CA ASN A 114 1.87 -1.86 -10.76
C ASN A 114 2.28 -0.71 -11.67
N ASN A 115 3.48 -0.19 -11.44
CA ASN A 115 4.08 0.95 -12.14
C ASN A 115 3.34 2.29 -11.92
N GLN A 116 2.52 2.42 -10.89
CA GLN A 116 1.84 3.67 -10.56
C GLN A 116 2.66 4.55 -9.63
N PHE A 117 3.53 3.95 -8.83
CA PHE A 117 4.29 4.66 -7.81
C PHE A 117 5.77 4.33 -7.87
N SER A 118 6.57 5.29 -7.43
CA SER A 118 7.92 5.04 -6.98
C SER A 118 8.11 5.62 -5.58
N LEU A 119 8.81 4.89 -4.72
CA LEU A 119 9.22 5.38 -3.40
C LEU A 119 10.54 6.14 -3.55
N LYS A 120 10.50 7.44 -3.32
CA LYS A 120 11.68 8.27 -3.17
C LYS A 120 12.16 8.19 -1.73
N ILE A 121 13.41 7.85 -1.54
CA ILE A 121 14.06 7.73 -0.24
C ILE A 121 15.24 8.68 -0.22
N ALA A 122 15.15 9.75 0.56
CA ALA A 122 16.18 10.74 0.74
C ALA A 122 16.93 10.48 2.05
N ASP A 123 18.17 10.02 1.95
CA ASP A 123 19.08 9.83 3.08
C ASP A 123 20.16 10.90 3.02
N PRO A 124 20.28 11.79 4.03
CA PRO A 124 21.29 12.85 4.05
C PRO A 124 22.73 12.37 3.92
N LYS A 125 23.02 11.14 4.35
CA LYS A 125 24.36 10.53 4.24
C LYS A 125 24.57 9.78 2.93
N CYS A 126 23.52 9.17 2.40
CA CYS A 126 23.62 8.21 1.30
C CYS A 126 23.05 8.78 -0.03
N GLY A 127 22.52 10.00 0.00
CA GLY A 127 21.87 10.60 -1.15
C GLY A 127 20.41 10.10 -1.33
N THR A 128 19.92 10.18 -2.56
CA THR A 128 18.53 9.83 -2.87
C THR A 128 18.47 8.60 -3.75
N LYS A 129 17.57 7.65 -3.41
CA LYS A 129 17.12 6.58 -4.30
C LYS A 129 15.64 6.71 -4.63
N ILE A 130 15.29 6.29 -5.84
CA ILE A 130 13.90 6.18 -6.29
C ILE A 130 13.71 4.73 -6.70
N LEU A 131 12.81 4.05 -6.02
CA LEU A 131 12.54 2.62 -6.20
C LEU A 131 11.12 2.43 -6.72
N PRO A 132 10.89 1.73 -7.84
CA PRO A 132 9.55 1.40 -8.29
C PRO A 132 8.83 0.53 -7.24
N VAL A 133 7.52 0.71 -7.15
CA VAL A 133 6.65 -0.07 -6.26
C VAL A 133 5.93 -1.14 -7.06
N GLU A 134 6.05 -2.39 -6.63
CA GLU A 134 5.28 -3.52 -7.12
C GLU A 134 4.32 -4.04 -6.05
N PHE A 135 3.10 -4.36 -6.47
CA PHE A 135 2.12 -5.05 -5.65
C PHE A 135 2.07 -6.52 -6.03
N LYS A 136 2.06 -7.40 -5.02
CA LYS A 136 2.06 -8.85 -5.21
C LYS A 136 0.95 -9.54 -4.46
N VAL A 137 0.19 -10.32 -5.18
CA VAL A 137 -0.80 -11.26 -4.65
C VAL A 137 -0.14 -12.62 -4.49
N ILE A 138 -0.15 -13.16 -3.28
CA ILE A 138 0.38 -14.49 -2.98
C ILE A 138 -0.73 -15.36 -2.39
N PHE A 139 -0.95 -16.53 -2.95
CA PHE A 139 -1.92 -17.49 -2.38
C PHE A 139 -1.20 -18.49 -1.49
N VAL A 140 -1.65 -18.59 -0.24
CA VAL A 140 -1.05 -19.41 0.81
C VAL A 140 -2.05 -20.40 1.41
N LYS A 141 -1.55 -21.39 2.13
CA LYS A 141 -2.37 -22.31 2.91
C LYS A 141 -2.54 -21.86 4.37
N SER A 142 -1.59 -21.09 4.87
CA SER A 142 -1.54 -20.53 6.22
C SER A 142 -0.68 -19.26 6.19
N ASP A 143 -0.71 -18.48 7.26
CA ASP A 143 0.01 -17.21 7.42
C ASP A 143 -0.49 -16.15 6.41
N GLU A 144 -1.80 -16.19 6.17
CA GLU A 144 -2.52 -15.22 5.36
C GLU A 144 -2.65 -13.86 6.05
N HIS A 145 -2.69 -12.80 5.25
CA HIS A 145 -3.17 -11.48 5.66
C HIS A 145 -4.70 -11.42 5.58
N TYR A 146 -5.26 -12.00 4.51
CA TYR A 146 -6.69 -12.02 4.24
C TYR A 146 -7.18 -13.39 3.81
N ILE A 147 -8.44 -13.65 4.08
CA ILE A 147 -9.20 -14.73 3.47
C ILE A 147 -9.78 -14.20 2.16
N PHE A 148 -9.48 -14.84 1.05
CA PHE A 148 -10.10 -14.60 -0.25
C PHE A 148 -11.24 -15.57 -0.43
N LYS A 149 -12.47 -15.09 -0.22
CA LYS A 149 -13.66 -15.91 -0.20
C LYS A 149 -14.46 -15.74 -1.48
N VAL A 150 -14.57 -16.82 -2.24
CA VAL A 150 -15.24 -16.84 -3.54
C VAL A 150 -16.64 -17.43 -3.38
N HIS A 151 -17.65 -16.63 -3.67
CA HIS A 151 -19.06 -17.00 -3.64
C HIS A 151 -19.59 -17.35 -5.04
N ASP A 152 -20.62 -18.18 -5.11
CA ASP A 152 -21.35 -18.42 -6.36
C ASP A 152 -22.02 -17.13 -6.83
N LYS A 153 -22.66 -16.41 -5.90
CA LYS A 153 -23.18 -15.05 -6.05
C LYS A 153 -22.98 -14.30 -4.74
N PHE A 154 -22.62 -13.05 -4.85
CA PHE A 154 -22.49 -12.14 -3.72
C PHE A 154 -23.06 -10.78 -4.12
N ASP A 155 -23.89 -10.17 -3.28
CA ASP A 155 -24.65 -8.98 -3.64
C ASP A 155 -23.74 -7.74 -3.80
N ARG A 156 -22.66 -7.68 -3.03
CA ARG A 156 -21.69 -6.58 -3.07
C ARG A 156 -20.32 -7.09 -2.63
N GLU A 157 -19.39 -7.11 -3.57
CA GLU A 157 -17.99 -7.38 -3.27
C GLU A 157 -17.46 -6.38 -2.23
N GLY A 158 -16.53 -6.81 -1.38
CA GLY A 158 -15.99 -5.93 -0.36
C GLY A 158 -14.98 -6.59 0.57
N VAL A 159 -14.27 -5.75 1.31
CA VAL A 159 -13.38 -6.17 2.38
C VAL A 159 -14.03 -5.88 3.74
N THR A 160 -14.28 -6.94 4.51
CA THR A 160 -14.79 -6.83 5.87
C THR A 160 -13.83 -7.50 6.85
N GLY A 161 -13.23 -6.73 7.74
CA GLY A 161 -12.19 -7.22 8.62
C GLY A 161 -10.99 -7.76 7.84
N ASN A 162 -10.75 -9.05 7.90
CA ASN A 162 -9.70 -9.73 7.13
C ASN A 162 -10.26 -10.64 6.02
N VAL A 163 -11.48 -10.42 5.57
CA VAL A 163 -12.12 -11.21 4.50
C VAL A 163 -12.38 -10.31 3.30
N LEU A 164 -11.90 -10.73 2.14
CA LEU A 164 -12.27 -10.21 0.84
C LEU A 164 -13.33 -11.14 0.24
N ASP A 165 -14.58 -10.72 0.30
CA ASP A 165 -15.72 -11.43 -0.27
C ASP A 165 -15.96 -11.01 -1.72
N VAL A 166 -16.03 -11.98 -2.64
CA VAL A 166 -16.20 -11.74 -4.08
C VAL A 166 -17.11 -12.76 -4.72
N SER A 167 -17.79 -12.38 -5.80
CA SER A 167 -18.47 -13.34 -6.68
C SER A 167 -17.47 -14.06 -7.58
N LYS A 168 -17.77 -15.28 -7.99
CA LYS A 168 -16.93 -16.05 -8.95
C LYS A 168 -16.70 -15.33 -10.28
N ASP A 169 -17.64 -14.45 -10.66
CA ASP A 169 -17.65 -13.72 -11.94
C ASP A 169 -17.17 -12.26 -11.79
N THR A 170 -16.62 -11.90 -10.64
CA THR A 170 -16.05 -10.55 -10.38
C THR A 170 -14.99 -10.19 -11.42
N VAL A 171 -15.04 -8.94 -11.89
CA VAL A 171 -14.14 -8.45 -12.95
C VAL A 171 -12.81 -7.91 -12.39
N PRO A 172 -11.73 -7.86 -13.17
CA PRO A 172 -10.40 -7.43 -12.70
C PRO A 172 -10.38 -6.02 -12.09
N TRP A 173 -11.21 -5.11 -12.58
CA TRP A 173 -11.30 -3.76 -12.02
C TRP A 173 -11.80 -3.77 -10.57
N THR A 174 -12.89 -4.50 -10.29
CA THR A 174 -13.43 -4.63 -8.93
C THR A 174 -12.38 -5.24 -7.99
N TYR A 175 -11.68 -6.29 -8.44
CA TYR A 175 -10.57 -6.85 -7.66
C TYR A 175 -9.48 -5.82 -7.35
N ALA A 176 -9.17 -4.92 -8.27
CA ALA A 176 -8.17 -3.89 -8.05
C ALA A 176 -8.66 -2.83 -7.05
N HIS A 177 -9.95 -2.46 -7.10
CA HIS A 177 -10.59 -1.59 -6.11
C HIS A 177 -10.51 -2.21 -4.72
N GLU A 178 -11.01 -3.43 -4.55
CA GLU A 178 -11.03 -4.13 -3.27
C GLU A 178 -9.61 -4.40 -2.73
N PHE A 179 -8.66 -4.65 -3.61
CA PHE A 179 -7.25 -4.74 -3.22
C PHE A 179 -6.72 -3.42 -2.63
N GLY A 180 -7.22 -2.27 -3.10
CA GLY A 180 -6.94 -0.97 -2.51
C GLY A 180 -7.27 -0.93 -1.01
N HIS A 181 -8.41 -1.50 -0.62
CA HIS A 181 -8.80 -1.62 0.79
C HIS A 181 -7.87 -2.56 1.56
N CYS A 182 -7.43 -3.66 0.95
CA CYS A 182 -6.52 -4.61 1.60
C CYS A 182 -5.19 -3.98 2.04
N TYR A 183 -4.70 -2.93 1.36
CA TYR A 183 -3.51 -2.24 1.81
C TYR A 183 -3.78 -0.87 2.45
N GLY A 184 -5.06 -0.46 2.63
CA GLY A 184 -5.45 0.60 3.55
C GLY A 184 -6.06 1.86 2.93
N LEU A 185 -6.53 1.80 1.70
CA LEU A 185 -7.25 2.92 1.09
C LEU A 185 -8.73 2.93 1.50
N PRO A 186 -9.32 4.10 1.72
CA PRO A 186 -10.75 4.28 1.91
C PRO A 186 -11.47 4.30 0.56
N ASP A 187 -12.78 4.13 0.59
CA ASP A 187 -13.63 4.53 -0.50
C ASP A 187 -13.61 6.05 -0.70
N GLU A 188 -13.61 6.48 -1.95
CA GLU A 188 -13.75 7.89 -2.33
C GLU A 188 -15.18 8.18 -2.81
N TYR A 189 -16.16 7.63 -2.12
CA TYR A 189 -17.60 7.95 -2.27
C TYR A 189 -18.29 8.01 -0.90
N GLY A 190 -19.41 8.73 -0.84
CA GLY A 190 -20.19 8.90 0.39
C GLY A 190 -21.12 7.72 0.64
N TYR A 191 -21.44 7.50 1.90
CA TYR A 191 -22.32 6.40 2.33
C TYR A 191 -23.70 6.85 2.77
N ASN A 192 -23.92 8.17 2.94
CA ASN A 192 -25.21 8.69 3.39
C ASN A 192 -26.08 9.15 2.22
N PRO A 193 -27.11 8.35 1.82
CA PRO A 193 -27.99 8.70 0.73
C PRO A 193 -28.92 9.89 1.03
N ASP A 194 -29.15 10.17 2.30
CA ASP A 194 -30.11 11.19 2.76
C ASP A 194 -29.41 12.54 3.02
N SER A 195 -28.10 12.63 2.81
CA SER A 195 -27.36 13.88 2.98
C SER A 195 -27.42 14.72 1.71
N GLU A 196 -27.91 15.96 1.83
CA GLU A 196 -27.82 16.95 0.76
C GLU A 196 -26.37 17.41 0.52
N GLU A 197 -25.49 17.20 1.49
CA GLU A 197 -24.09 17.57 1.43
C GLU A 197 -23.20 16.34 1.29
N ASN A 198 -22.12 16.49 0.57
CA ASN A 198 -21.16 15.41 0.34
C ASN A 198 -20.35 15.10 1.61
N ASP A 199 -20.07 13.82 1.81
CA ASP A 199 -19.05 13.37 2.74
C ASP A 199 -17.67 13.84 2.30
N GLN A 200 -16.67 13.67 3.15
CA GLN A 200 -15.28 14.03 2.88
C GLN A 200 -14.35 12.89 3.19
N VAL A 201 -13.27 12.78 2.44
CA VAL A 201 -12.14 11.91 2.74
C VAL A 201 -10.89 12.78 2.89
N VAL A 202 -10.13 12.55 3.94
CA VAL A 202 -8.83 13.17 4.16
C VAL A 202 -7.73 12.11 4.17
N TYR A 203 -6.57 12.45 3.65
CA TYR A 203 -5.39 11.58 3.65
C TYR A 203 -4.28 12.19 4.50
N TYR A 204 -3.53 11.33 5.18
CA TYR A 204 -2.31 11.74 5.86
C TYR A 204 -1.13 11.66 4.91
N LYS A 205 -0.37 12.75 4.81
CA LYS A 205 0.88 12.81 4.04
C LYS A 205 2.02 12.06 4.75
N PRO A 206 3.08 11.70 4.02
CA PRO A 206 4.23 11.03 4.61
C PRO A 206 4.92 11.78 5.75
N ASP A 207 4.74 13.09 5.85
CA ASP A 207 5.23 13.94 6.94
C ASP A 207 4.29 14.02 8.15
N GLY A 208 3.16 13.28 8.12
CA GLY A 208 2.15 13.24 9.17
C GLY A 208 1.14 14.40 9.14
N THR A 209 1.24 15.32 8.17
CA THR A 209 0.24 16.38 8.00
C THR A 209 -0.98 15.87 7.22
N LEU A 210 -2.14 16.50 7.45
CA LEU A 210 -3.34 16.23 6.66
C LEU A 210 -3.27 16.91 5.31
N ASP A 211 -3.77 16.24 4.27
CA ASP A 211 -4.07 16.87 2.99
C ASP A 211 -5.40 17.60 3.03
N ALA A 212 -5.69 18.38 2.01
CA ALA A 212 -6.99 19.03 1.87
C ALA A 212 -8.12 17.97 1.78
N PRO A 213 -9.26 18.19 2.46
CA PRO A 213 -10.40 17.31 2.36
C PRO A 213 -10.90 17.18 0.92
N ILE A 214 -11.27 15.96 0.55
CA ILE A 214 -11.82 15.61 -0.75
C ILE A 214 -13.32 15.41 -0.57
N SER A 215 -14.12 16.24 -1.22
CA SER A 215 -15.56 16.05 -1.23
C SER A 215 -15.94 14.80 -2.03
N VAL A 216 -16.70 13.90 -1.44
CA VAL A 216 -17.10 12.62 -2.02
C VAL A 216 -18.61 12.47 -2.03
N PRO A 217 -19.24 12.49 -3.22
CA PRO A 217 -20.69 12.36 -3.34
C PRO A 217 -21.16 10.95 -3.00
N TYR A 218 -22.40 10.82 -2.57
CA TYR A 218 -23.03 9.52 -2.43
C TYR A 218 -22.97 8.73 -3.76
N ASN A 219 -22.73 7.43 -3.68
CA ASN A 219 -22.52 6.54 -4.85
C ASN A 219 -21.33 6.90 -5.77
N GLY A 220 -20.47 7.81 -5.34
CA GLY A 220 -19.28 8.15 -6.09
C GLY A 220 -19.50 9.15 -7.22
N ARG A 221 -18.41 9.49 -7.90
CA ARG A 221 -18.40 10.41 -9.03
C ARG A 221 -18.70 9.67 -10.33
N ASP A 222 -19.24 10.39 -11.30
CA ASP A 222 -19.33 9.86 -12.67
C ASP A 222 -17.93 9.41 -13.14
N PRO A 223 -17.80 8.22 -13.76
CA PRO A 223 -16.51 7.74 -14.26
C PRO A 223 -15.81 8.69 -15.25
N SER A 224 -16.55 9.58 -15.91
CA SER A 224 -15.99 10.61 -16.80
C SER A 224 -15.43 11.83 -16.05
N ASP A 225 -15.73 11.98 -14.75
CA ASP A 225 -15.17 13.06 -13.93
C ASP A 225 -13.66 12.84 -13.75
N PRO A 226 -12.80 13.81 -14.14
CA PRO A 226 -11.36 13.71 -13.98
C PRO A 226 -10.89 13.59 -12.52
N ALA A 227 -11.75 13.89 -11.54
CA ALA A 227 -11.49 13.69 -10.13
C ALA A 227 -11.89 12.27 -9.64
N SER A 228 -12.57 11.48 -10.49
CA SER A 228 -12.91 10.09 -10.16
C SER A 228 -11.68 9.20 -10.23
N THR A 229 -11.51 8.32 -9.24
CA THR A 229 -10.35 7.43 -9.13
C THR A 229 -10.80 5.98 -9.06
N ILE A 230 -9.85 5.06 -9.04
CA ILE A 230 -10.16 3.63 -8.85
C ILE A 230 -10.89 3.36 -7.52
N MET A 231 -10.73 4.24 -6.52
CA MET A 231 -11.42 4.14 -5.22
C MET A 231 -12.77 4.88 -5.21
N ALA A 232 -13.16 5.57 -6.29
CA ALA A 232 -14.34 6.46 -6.32
C ALA A 232 -15.48 5.93 -7.18
N ALA A 233 -15.22 5.29 -8.31
CA ALA A 233 -16.25 4.88 -9.26
C ALA A 233 -15.83 3.69 -10.10
N TYR A 234 -16.81 2.86 -10.43
CA TYR A 234 -16.64 1.72 -11.32
C TYR A 234 -16.15 2.16 -12.71
N GLY A 235 -15.16 1.42 -13.22
CA GLY A 235 -14.60 1.62 -14.57
C GLY A 235 -13.53 2.72 -14.65
N ASN A 236 -13.34 3.53 -13.63
CA ASN A 236 -12.23 4.48 -13.58
C ASN A 236 -10.95 3.77 -13.13
N ALA A 237 -9.81 4.17 -13.70
CA ALA A 237 -8.50 3.56 -13.40
C ALA A 237 -7.47 4.61 -12.93
N ILE A 238 -7.91 5.83 -12.63
CA ILE A 238 -6.99 6.87 -12.18
C ILE A 238 -6.50 6.55 -10.78
N ILE A 239 -5.18 6.50 -10.65
CA ILE A 239 -4.49 6.32 -9.38
C ILE A 239 -3.67 7.58 -9.13
N LEU A 240 -3.85 8.17 -7.96
CA LEU A 240 -3.22 9.42 -7.60
C LEU A 240 -2.11 9.21 -6.57
N LYS A 241 -1.18 10.14 -6.48
CA LYS A 241 -0.06 10.09 -5.54
C LYS A 241 -0.49 9.77 -4.09
N ARG A 242 -1.62 10.32 -3.64
CA ARG A 242 -2.16 10.09 -2.29
C ARG A 242 -2.42 8.62 -1.98
N HIS A 243 -2.77 7.81 -2.99
CA HIS A 243 -3.01 6.38 -2.81
C HIS A 243 -1.73 5.60 -2.45
N GLY A 244 -0.56 6.17 -2.71
CA GLY A 244 0.72 5.58 -2.32
C GLY A 244 1.30 6.14 -1.01
N TRP A 245 0.74 7.20 -0.42
CA TRP A 245 1.34 7.85 0.77
C TRP A 245 1.49 6.91 1.96
N LEU A 246 0.56 5.98 2.16
CA LEU A 246 0.66 4.98 3.22
C LEU A 246 1.94 4.14 3.12
N ILE A 247 2.42 3.87 1.90
CA ILE A 247 3.68 3.14 1.67
C ILE A 247 4.87 3.96 2.18
N ALA A 248 4.87 5.27 1.92
CA ALA A 248 5.92 6.16 2.41
C ALA A 248 5.85 6.36 3.93
N ILE A 249 4.65 6.41 4.53
CA ILE A 249 4.44 6.44 5.97
C ILE A 249 5.08 5.21 6.62
N GLU A 250 4.76 4.01 6.13
CA GLU A 250 5.31 2.77 6.69
C GLU A 250 6.81 2.59 6.43
N ALA A 251 7.31 3.12 5.31
CA ALA A 251 8.74 3.14 5.05
C ALA A 251 9.48 4.05 6.03
N ASN A 252 8.95 5.26 6.29
CA ASN A 252 9.50 6.18 7.29
C ASN A 252 9.57 5.52 8.67
N GLU A 253 8.47 4.90 9.11
CA GLU A 253 8.43 4.19 10.40
C GLU A 253 9.39 3.00 10.44
N THR A 254 9.51 2.25 9.34
CA THR A 254 10.47 1.14 9.24
C THR A 254 11.91 1.62 9.45
N PHE A 255 12.27 2.78 8.91
CA PHE A 255 13.59 3.36 9.11
C PHE A 255 13.78 3.92 10.51
N ASP A 256 12.75 4.53 11.10
CA ASP A 256 12.77 5.01 12.48
C ASP A 256 12.99 3.87 13.48
N GLU A 257 12.26 2.78 13.37
CA GLU A 257 12.41 1.60 14.21
C GLU A 257 13.81 0.97 14.13
N ARG A 258 14.49 1.15 13.00
CA ARG A 258 15.87 0.67 12.79
C ARG A 258 16.92 1.69 13.24
N GLY A 259 16.52 2.79 13.87
CA GLY A 259 17.41 3.85 14.33
C GLY A 259 17.98 4.71 13.20
N LEU A 260 17.42 4.62 12.00
CA LEU A 260 17.84 5.39 10.82
C LEU A 260 16.98 6.61 10.58
N GLY A 261 15.80 6.68 11.19
CA GLY A 261 14.67 7.49 10.81
C GLY A 261 14.85 8.99 10.84
N ARG A 262 15.56 9.53 11.83
CA ARG A 262 15.73 11.00 11.96
C ARG A 262 16.42 11.69 10.77
N ARG A 263 16.88 10.92 9.80
CA ARG A 263 17.66 11.40 8.65
C ARG A 263 17.09 10.98 7.32
N ILE A 264 16.28 9.92 7.29
CA ILE A 264 15.70 9.38 6.05
C ILE A 264 14.27 9.89 5.93
N VAL A 265 13.95 10.43 4.77
CA VAL A 265 12.60 10.89 4.43
C VAL A 265 12.13 10.16 3.18
N CYS A 266 11.00 9.48 3.31
CA CYS A 266 10.34 8.80 2.20
C CYS A 266 9.15 9.62 1.70
N ASP A 267 8.97 9.64 0.38
CA ASP A 267 7.81 10.20 -0.29
C ASP A 267 7.48 9.38 -1.54
N ILE A 268 6.28 9.53 -2.07
CA ILE A 268 5.85 8.94 -3.32
C ILE A 268 6.10 9.91 -4.48
N VAL A 269 6.59 9.40 -5.59
CA VAL A 269 6.82 10.16 -6.82
C VAL A 269 6.28 9.40 -8.02
#